data_b61dde0a35fb856d00f6da0bc86949a4
#
_entry.id   b61dde0a35fb856d00f6da0bc86949a4
#
_cell.length_a   1.000
_cell.length_b   1.000
_cell.length_c   1.000
_cell.angle_alpha   90.00
_cell.angle_beta   90.00
_cell.angle_gamma   90.00
#
_symmetry.space_group_name_H-M   'P 1'
#
loop_
_entity.id
_entity.type
_entity.pdbx_description
1 polymer ?
#
loop_
_entity_poly.entity_id
_entity_poly.type
_entity_poly.pdbx_seq_one_letter_code
_entity_poly.pdbx_strand_id
1 'polypeptide(L)'
;MEITEVKIFLKDSPDKKLKAYATVTFDNAFVVRNIKVIEGTSGLFIAMPSRRIKQPCPKCGFKNESRSKFCNQCGSALPVAVRPAVGSETSNAQSEHKDIAHPITQTFREYLQKRVLESFEKEKERPASGLSFTDKI
;
A
#
# COMPACT_ATOMS: atom_id res chain seq x y z
N MET A 1 -20.34 4.08 -7.56
CA MET A 1 -19.80 3.22 -6.55
C MET A 1 -19.74 3.94 -5.24
N GLU A 2 -20.26 3.34 -4.20
CA GLU A 2 -20.29 3.99 -2.94
C GLU A 2 -19.59 3.20 -1.88
N ILE A 3 -18.92 3.82 -0.98
CA ILE A 3 -18.23 3.15 0.10
C ILE A 3 -19.26 2.83 1.15
N THR A 4 -19.48 1.54 1.41
CA THR A 4 -20.49 1.13 2.36
C THR A 4 -19.90 0.73 3.69
N GLU A 5 -18.62 0.46 3.77
CA GLU A 5 -18.01 0.13 5.05
C GLU A 5 -16.51 0.38 5.01
N VAL A 6 -15.94 0.87 6.09
CA VAL A 6 -14.50 1.05 6.19
C VAL A 6 -14.08 0.45 7.52
N LYS A 7 -13.12 -0.46 7.50
CA LYS A 7 -12.58 -1.01 8.73
C LYS A 7 -11.14 -0.61 8.84
N ILE A 8 -10.74 -0.17 10.02
CA ILE A 8 -9.38 0.30 10.25
C ILE A 8 -8.70 -0.61 11.27
N PHE A 9 -7.50 -1.05 10.94
CA PHE A 9 -6.71 -1.88 11.84
C PHE A 9 -5.47 -1.09 12.19
N LEU A 10 -5.42 -0.59 13.40
CA LEU A 10 -4.31 0.28 13.80
C LEU A 10 -3.02 -0.50 13.94
N LYS A 11 -1.92 0.15 13.55
CA LYS A 11 -0.65 -0.47 13.66
C LYS A 11 0.04 0.12 14.86
N ASP A 12 0.66 -0.71 15.66
CA ASP A 12 1.28 -0.24 16.80
C ASP A 12 2.71 0.02 16.65
N SER A 13 3.19 0.78 15.86
CA SER A 13 4.60 1.00 15.65
C SER A 13 4.84 2.45 15.63
N PRO A 14 5.18 3.03 16.64
CA PRO A 14 5.31 4.45 16.72
C PRO A 14 6.31 5.06 15.81
N ASP A 15 7.37 4.39 15.54
CA ASP A 15 8.31 4.98 14.72
C ASP A 15 8.05 4.83 13.32
N LYS A 16 7.08 4.12 12.83
CA LYS A 16 6.94 3.95 11.45
C LYS A 16 5.96 4.91 10.88
N LYS A 17 6.07 5.18 9.63
CA LYS A 17 5.15 6.08 9.00
C LYS A 17 3.82 5.40 8.76
N LEU A 18 3.80 4.09 8.74
CA LEU A 18 2.56 3.37 8.52
C LEU A 18 1.76 3.38 9.79
N LYS A 19 0.59 3.97 9.77
CA LYS A 19 -0.24 4.10 10.95
C LYS A 19 -1.36 3.08 11.03
N ALA A 20 -1.85 2.62 9.94
CA ALA A 20 -2.96 1.68 9.97
C ALA A 20 -3.17 1.06 8.61
N TYR A 21 -3.92 -0.04 8.60
CA TYR A 21 -4.36 -0.62 7.35
C TYR A 21 -5.87 -0.43 7.30
N ALA A 22 -6.40 -0.29 6.13
CA ALA A 22 -7.83 -0.11 5.97
C ALA A 22 -8.39 -1.13 4.99
N THR A 23 -9.59 -1.57 5.27
CA THR A 23 -10.31 -2.44 4.36
C THR A 23 -11.59 -1.69 4.02
N VAL A 24 -11.85 -1.51 2.76
CA VAL A 24 -12.98 -0.71 2.31
C VAL A 24 -13.91 -1.56 1.47
N THR A 25 -15.20 -1.52 1.78
CA THR A 25 -16.20 -2.24 1.02
C THR A 25 -16.99 -1.25 0.18
N PHE A 26 -17.21 -1.63 -1.06
CA PHE A 26 -17.96 -0.78 -1.99
C PHE A 26 -19.27 -1.45 -2.36
N ASP A 27 -20.37 -0.74 -2.24
CA ASP A 27 -21.69 -1.22 -2.63
C ASP A 27 -22.02 -2.57 -2.01
N ASN A 28 -21.48 -2.87 -0.87
CA ASN A 28 -21.68 -4.15 -0.20
C ASN A 28 -21.37 -5.33 -1.11
N ALA A 29 -20.59 -5.12 -2.13
CA ALA A 29 -20.31 -6.17 -3.09
C ALA A 29 -18.86 -6.36 -3.42
N PHE A 30 -18.02 -5.42 -3.11
CA PHE A 30 -16.61 -5.52 -3.50
C PHE A 30 -15.75 -4.95 -2.39
N VAL A 31 -14.71 -5.62 -2.01
CA VAL A 31 -13.87 -5.15 -0.92
C VAL A 31 -12.43 -5.02 -1.39
N VAL A 32 -11.75 -3.99 -0.92
CA VAL A 32 -10.34 -3.79 -1.20
C VAL A 32 -9.64 -3.78 0.16
N ARG A 33 -8.64 -4.63 0.33
CA ARG A 33 -7.92 -4.72 1.57
C ARG A 33 -6.55 -4.12 1.45
N ASN A 34 -5.90 -3.95 2.56
CA ASN A 34 -4.51 -3.49 2.58
C ASN A 34 -4.29 -2.09 2.03
N ILE A 35 -5.28 -1.25 2.21
CA ILE A 35 -5.05 0.15 1.93
C ILE A 35 -4.32 0.68 3.16
N LYS A 36 -3.25 1.41 2.99
CA LYS A 36 -2.44 1.87 4.10
C LYS A 36 -2.70 3.31 4.44
N VAL A 37 -2.72 3.62 5.72
CA VAL A 37 -2.80 5.01 6.16
C VAL A 37 -1.39 5.39 6.58
N ILE A 38 -0.84 6.36 5.91
CA ILE A 38 0.56 6.73 6.10
C ILE A 38 0.68 8.19 6.50
N GLU A 39 1.60 8.46 7.38
CA GLU A 39 1.83 9.82 7.80
C GLU A 39 3.01 10.38 7.03
N GLY A 40 2.79 11.37 6.23
CA GLY A 40 3.87 11.97 5.47
C GLY A 40 4.23 13.31 6.02
N THR A 41 5.06 14.02 5.34
CA THR A 41 5.50 15.30 5.82
C THR A 41 4.40 16.31 5.81
N SER A 42 3.42 16.19 4.94
CA SER A 42 2.38 17.14 4.93
C SER A 42 1.09 16.60 5.53
N GLY A 43 1.13 15.51 6.19
CA GLY A 43 -0.06 14.99 6.85
C GLY A 43 -0.35 13.58 6.47
N LEU A 44 -1.53 13.12 6.83
CA LEU A 44 -1.87 11.74 6.56
C LEU A 44 -2.39 11.57 5.15
N PHE A 45 -2.08 10.45 4.56
CA PHE A 45 -2.63 10.13 3.25
C PHE A 45 -2.78 8.62 3.15
N ILE A 46 -3.44 8.14 2.11
CA ILE A 46 -3.61 6.71 1.96
C ILE A 46 -2.78 6.22 0.80
N ALA A 47 -2.34 4.99 0.88
CA ALA A 47 -1.63 4.35 -0.20
C ALA A 47 -2.40 3.11 -0.58
N MET A 48 -2.60 2.90 -1.84
CA MET A 48 -3.38 1.76 -2.32
C MET A 48 -2.57 0.49 -2.23
N PRO A 49 -3.21 -0.66 -2.24
CA PRO A 49 -2.47 -1.91 -2.19
C PRO A 49 -1.60 -2.05 -3.42
N SER A 50 -0.38 -2.45 -3.21
CA SER A 50 0.56 -2.54 -4.31
C SER A 50 1.49 -3.71 -4.11
N ARG A 51 2.24 -4.05 -5.12
CA ARG A 51 3.23 -5.09 -5.00
C ARG A 51 4.53 -4.58 -5.56
N ARG A 52 5.62 -5.15 -5.15
CA ARG A 52 6.88 -4.71 -5.65
C ARG A 52 7.11 -5.21 -7.04
N ILE A 53 7.75 -4.42 -7.87
CA ILE A 53 8.07 -4.81 -9.20
C ILE A 53 9.28 -5.70 -9.15
N LYS A 54 9.26 -6.81 -9.86
CA LYS A 54 10.36 -7.73 -9.86
C LYS A 54 11.04 -7.75 -11.20
N GLN A 55 12.28 -8.20 -11.23
CA GLN A 55 13.04 -8.28 -12.44
C GLN A 55 13.51 -9.68 -12.70
N PRO A 56 13.47 -10.16 -13.91
CA PRO A 56 13.92 -11.52 -14.19
C PRO A 56 15.43 -11.63 -14.20
N CYS A 57 15.96 -12.71 -13.73
CA CYS A 57 17.38 -12.95 -13.77
C CYS A 57 17.80 -13.22 -15.21
N PRO A 58 18.83 -12.58 -15.69
CA PRO A 58 19.24 -12.81 -17.08
C PRO A 58 19.74 -14.22 -17.32
N LYS A 59 20.12 -14.93 -16.28
CA LYS A 59 20.56 -16.24 -16.49
C LYS A 59 19.50 -17.28 -16.33
N CYS A 60 18.70 -17.27 -15.32
CA CYS A 60 17.73 -18.31 -15.13
C CYS A 60 16.27 -17.85 -15.26
N GLY A 61 16.04 -16.58 -15.38
CA GLY A 61 14.67 -16.10 -15.56
C GLY A 61 13.86 -15.95 -14.30
N PHE A 62 14.41 -16.29 -13.16
CA PHE A 62 13.66 -16.18 -11.92
C PHE A 62 13.40 -14.71 -11.60
N LYS A 63 12.22 -14.36 -11.18
CA LYS A 63 11.91 -12.97 -10.91
C LYS A 63 12.35 -12.57 -9.53
N ASN A 64 13.28 -11.65 -9.43
CA ASN A 64 13.80 -11.19 -8.16
C ASN A 64 13.34 -9.78 -7.86
N GLU A 65 13.42 -9.39 -6.61
CA GLU A 65 13.08 -8.03 -6.27
C GLU A 65 14.02 -7.09 -6.95
N SER A 66 13.57 -5.93 -7.28
CA SER A 66 14.36 -5.05 -8.11
C SER A 66 15.65 -4.58 -7.47
N ARG A 67 15.78 -4.66 -6.18
CA ARG A 67 17.02 -4.25 -5.58
C ARG A 67 17.94 -5.38 -5.23
N SER A 68 17.63 -6.59 -5.65
CA SER A 68 18.46 -7.71 -5.31
C SER A 68 19.79 -7.65 -6.00
N LYS A 69 20.84 -8.02 -5.32
CA LYS A 69 22.15 -8.03 -5.92
C LYS A 69 22.46 -9.39 -6.48
N PHE A 70 21.90 -10.44 -5.95
CA PHE A 70 22.11 -11.77 -6.47
C PHE A 70 20.80 -12.48 -6.67
N CYS A 71 20.74 -13.37 -7.63
CA CYS A 71 19.51 -14.09 -7.89
C CYS A 71 19.21 -15.07 -6.78
N ASN A 72 17.99 -15.06 -6.31
CA ASN A 72 17.64 -15.91 -5.22
C ASN A 72 17.52 -17.35 -5.68
N GLN A 73 17.50 -17.64 -6.94
CA GLN A 73 17.40 -18.97 -7.43
C GLN A 73 18.72 -19.53 -7.90
N CYS A 74 19.45 -18.86 -8.72
CA CYS A 74 20.68 -19.41 -9.26
C CYS A 74 21.95 -18.78 -8.67
N GLY A 75 21.82 -17.75 -7.87
CA GLY A 75 22.97 -17.14 -7.26
C GLY A 75 23.80 -16.22 -8.12
N SER A 76 23.43 -16.00 -9.35
CA SER A 76 24.23 -15.12 -10.19
C SER A 76 24.09 -13.69 -9.78
N ALA A 77 25.11 -12.91 -10.01
CA ALA A 77 25.02 -11.48 -9.70
C ALA A 77 24.04 -10.83 -10.64
N LEU A 78 23.18 -9.99 -10.11
CA LEU A 78 22.19 -9.32 -10.92
C LEU A 78 22.65 -7.93 -11.28
N PRO A 79 22.31 -7.46 -12.44
CA PRO A 79 22.71 -6.11 -12.83
C PRO A 79 21.96 -5.16 -11.96
N VAL A 80 22.60 -4.09 -11.67
CA VAL A 80 22.02 -3.11 -10.88
C VAL A 80 20.87 -2.64 -11.64
N ALA A 81 19.78 -2.68 -11.12
CA ALA A 81 18.68 -2.32 -11.82
C ALA A 81 18.75 -1.01 -12.26
N VAL A 82 18.60 -0.77 -13.36
CA VAL A 82 18.72 0.42 -13.86
C VAL A 82 17.43 0.97 -13.72
N ARG A 83 17.11 1.67 -12.86
CA ARG A 83 16.01 2.26 -12.83
C ARG A 83 15.85 3.17 -13.85
N PRO A 84 14.92 3.29 -14.49
CA PRO A 84 14.76 4.18 -15.58
C PRO A 84 14.74 5.41 -14.91
N ALA A 85 15.59 6.07 -15.08
CA ALA A 85 15.73 7.20 -14.41
C ALA A 85 14.77 8.08 -14.77
N VAL A 86 14.04 7.97 -15.49
CA VAL A 86 13.30 8.82 -15.94
C VAL A 86 12.64 9.61 -15.06
N GLY A 87 12.71 10.60 -15.02
CA GLY A 87 12.00 11.52 -14.44
C GLY A 87 11.65 11.29 -13.22
N SER A 88 11.96 10.90 -12.74
CA SER A 88 11.53 10.64 -11.76
C SER A 88 11.82 11.08 -10.58
N GLU A 89 11.98 12.05 -10.48
CA GLU A 89 12.28 12.52 -9.32
C GLU A 89 11.22 12.19 -8.48
N THR A 90 10.24 11.90 -8.92
CA THR A 90 9.25 11.77 -8.13
C THR A 90 9.34 10.66 -7.38
N SER A 91 9.48 10.14 -6.94
CA SER A 91 9.40 9.15 -6.20
C SER A 91 9.88 7.95 -6.51
N ASN A 92 10.88 7.71 -6.03
CA ASN A 92 11.44 6.53 -6.25
C ASN A 92 10.65 5.48 -5.65
N ALA A 93 10.00 5.67 -4.58
CA ALA A 93 9.29 4.65 -3.99
C ALA A 93 8.23 4.16 -4.91
N GLN A 94 7.66 5.03 -5.63
CA GLN A 94 6.68 4.60 -6.49
C GLN A 94 7.18 3.86 -7.66
N SER A 95 8.38 4.06 -8.06
CA SER A 95 8.88 3.37 -9.19
C SER A 95 9.15 1.91 -8.86
N GLU A 96 9.19 1.53 -7.61
CA GLU A 96 9.45 0.16 -7.26
C GLU A 96 8.19 -0.61 -6.93
N HIS A 97 7.05 0.02 -6.95
CA HIS A 97 5.81 -0.64 -6.61
C HIS A 97 4.76 -0.36 -7.67
N LYS A 98 3.87 -1.29 -7.84
CA LYS A 98 2.82 -1.10 -8.79
C LYS A 98 1.53 -1.37 -8.09
N ASP A 99 0.58 -0.46 -8.18
CA ASP A 99 -0.69 -0.62 -7.51
C ASP A 99 -1.45 -1.82 -8.04
N ILE A 100 -2.07 -2.55 -7.17
CA ILE A 100 -2.90 -3.65 -7.57
C ILE A 100 -4.30 -3.14 -7.86
N ALA A 101 -4.73 -2.15 -7.11
CA ALA A 101 -6.04 -1.55 -7.30
C ALA A 101 -5.97 -0.09 -6.96
N HIS A 102 -6.60 0.75 -7.72
CA HIS A 102 -6.60 2.17 -7.42
C HIS A 102 -7.76 2.88 -8.10
N PRO A 103 -8.18 4.02 -7.57
CA PRO A 103 -9.23 4.79 -8.23
C PRO A 103 -8.69 5.37 -9.53
N ILE A 104 -9.55 5.49 -10.51
CA ILE A 104 -9.08 6.03 -11.76
C ILE A 104 -9.51 7.46 -11.96
N THR A 105 -10.31 8.03 -11.08
CA THR A 105 -10.67 9.43 -11.21
C THR A 105 -10.20 10.16 -9.98
N GLN A 106 -9.91 11.41 -10.13
CA GLN A 106 -9.46 12.23 -9.02
C GLN A 106 -10.57 12.40 -8.00
N THR A 107 -11.78 12.55 -8.47
CA THR A 107 -12.90 12.72 -7.57
C THR A 107 -13.08 11.53 -6.65
N PHE A 108 -12.99 10.34 -7.19
CA PHE A 108 -13.17 9.16 -6.35
C PHE A 108 -11.97 8.96 -5.45
N ARG A 109 -10.79 9.34 -5.90
CA ARG A 109 -9.62 9.23 -5.05
C ARG A 109 -9.76 10.11 -3.81
N GLU A 110 -10.27 11.31 -3.99
CA GLU A 110 -10.46 12.19 -2.85
C GLU A 110 -11.56 11.67 -1.94
N TYR A 111 -12.61 11.15 -2.50
CA TYR A 111 -13.69 10.59 -1.71
C TYR A 111 -13.17 9.40 -0.88
N LEU A 112 -12.41 8.51 -1.49
CA LEU A 112 -11.88 7.37 -0.81
C LEU A 112 -10.95 7.81 0.31
N GLN A 113 -10.06 8.72 0.03
CA GLN A 113 -9.13 9.18 1.04
C GLN A 113 -9.87 9.81 2.20
N LYS A 114 -10.84 10.63 1.92
CA LYS A 114 -11.57 11.29 2.97
C LYS A 114 -12.27 10.27 3.85
N ARG A 115 -12.94 9.30 3.26
CA ARG A 115 -13.66 8.31 4.05
C ARG A 115 -12.71 7.46 4.89
N VAL A 116 -11.58 7.08 4.35
CA VAL A 116 -10.64 6.27 5.08
C VAL A 116 -10.03 7.07 6.22
N LEU A 117 -9.68 8.31 5.99
CA LEU A 117 -9.06 9.11 7.03
C LEU A 117 -10.07 9.45 8.14
N GLU A 118 -11.31 9.65 7.79
CA GLU A 118 -12.31 9.89 8.81
C GLU A 118 -12.47 8.66 9.69
N SER A 119 -12.48 7.48 9.10
CA SER A 119 -12.59 6.27 9.88
C SER A 119 -11.35 6.03 10.73
N PHE A 120 -10.20 6.41 10.22
CA PHE A 120 -8.97 6.27 10.98
C PHE A 120 -9.02 7.15 12.21
N GLU A 121 -9.50 8.39 12.09
CA GLU A 121 -9.57 9.25 13.23
C GLU A 121 -10.55 8.73 14.26
N LYS A 122 -11.65 8.17 13.84
CA LYS A 122 -12.58 7.62 14.79
C LYS A 122 -12.00 6.42 15.50
N GLU A 123 -11.28 5.59 14.78
CA GLU A 123 -10.72 4.41 15.40
C GLU A 123 -9.62 4.78 16.34
N LYS A 124 -8.89 5.86 16.05
CA LYS A 124 -7.84 6.28 16.88
C LYS A 124 -8.37 6.75 18.21
N GLU A 125 -9.51 7.36 18.21
CA GLU A 125 -10.03 7.81 19.43
C GLU A 125 -10.72 6.71 20.21
N ARG A 126 -11.00 5.58 19.67
CA ARG A 126 -11.62 4.57 20.34
C ARG A 126 -10.68 3.87 21.21
N PRO A 127 -10.92 3.56 22.33
CA PRO A 127 -10.02 2.89 23.18
C PRO A 127 -9.84 1.57 22.64
N ALA A 128 -8.81 1.19 22.60
CA ALA A 128 -8.48 0.06 22.03
C ALA A 128 -9.16 -1.06 22.39
N SER A 129 -9.99 -1.17 22.77
CA SER A 129 -10.54 -2.25 23.12
C SER A 129 -10.39 -3.26 22.25
N GLY A 130 -9.78 -3.23 21.80
CA GLY A 130 -9.47 -4.15 21.05
C GLY A 130 -10.06 -5.03 20.46
N LEU A 131 -10.35 -5.33 20.27
CA LEU A 131 -10.83 -6.12 19.81
C LEU A 131 -10.96 -6.56 18.77
N SER A 132 -11.00 -6.94 18.54
CA SER A 132 -11.38 -7.32 17.68
C SER A 132 -11.09 -7.67 16.58
N PHE A 133 -10.62 -8.28 16.28
CA PHE A 133 -10.30 -8.57 15.19
C PHE A 133 -10.91 -9.54 14.59
N THR A 134 -11.54 -9.83 14.66
CA THR A 134 -12.16 -10.75 14.16
C THR A 134 -12.57 -10.47 12.95
N ASP A 135 -12.20 -9.99 12.25
CA ASP A 135 -12.60 -9.59 11.16
C ASP A 135 -12.87 -10.57 10.33
N LYS A 136 -13.62 -10.74 9.77
CA LYS A 136 -13.89 -11.55 8.99
C LYS A 136 -14.00 -11.18 7.67
N ILE A 137 -13.71 -10.33 7.10
CA ILE A 137 -13.84 -10.01 5.75
C ILE A 137 -12.83 -10.45 5.01
#